data_5cd561f791e93faa7966ee6ed00dbed7
#
_entry.id   5cd561f791e93faa7966ee6ed00dbed7
#
_cell.length_a   1.000
_cell.length_b   1.000
_cell.length_c   1.000
_cell.angle_alpha   90.00
_cell.angle_beta   90.00
_cell.angle_gamma   90.00
#
_symmetry.space_group_name_H-M   'P 1'
#
loop_
_entity.id
_entity.type
_entity.pdbx_description
1 polymer ?
#
loop_
_entity_poly.entity_id
_entity_poly.type
_entity_poly.pdbx_seq_one_letter_code
_entity_poly.pdbx_strand_id
1 'polypeptide(L)'
;MNNALLVDFGATHIKSVIFSIENNEYINFDKLSSPQSISKNKNEFVICTNRLLKTFENICVKNLKYNYDAIFISSQMHGFAIADKNNKLLSDYISWQDQRGKLLDIENFDKITGMKNRIGLPVNNLAQIVNVENFVDPIKVITLPELLSNIHEKSENIVHNTMIASTGLYDINNEAISENILNHIQQAVVFNKSSSSIQVSGFYNDIPIYCGIGDLQAAINGNDSATNKSILVNIGTGSQVSLISKSKKQPPNLEYRPYIDGNHLHTITHIPAGRALNTLLFPFREMGIDCWSKINDYSVEQIHNSTLDIDFSVFESANNYVDGGFIKNITEQNFNIDNIFCSLIKQLCLQYAGYIDKFNYKSDLSCVILSGGISKNIPTLQSLIETYTGKKCLTNYSNIDETLHGLAKIATTCA
;
A
#
# COMPACT_ATOMS: atom_id res chain seq x y z
N MET A 1 15.88 21.41 -12.12
CA MET A 1 14.43 21.30 -11.80
C MET A 1 14.15 22.20 -10.60
N ASN A 2 13.22 23.18 -10.76
CA ASN A 2 12.88 24.11 -9.68
C ASN A 2 11.63 23.66 -8.93
N ASN A 3 10.59 23.31 -9.68
CA ASN A 3 9.33 22.84 -9.13
C ASN A 3 8.94 21.47 -9.69
N ALA A 4 8.34 20.63 -8.87
CA ALA A 4 7.78 19.34 -9.29
C ALA A 4 6.29 19.27 -8.95
N LEU A 5 5.47 18.74 -9.85
CA LEU A 5 4.11 18.33 -9.55
C LEU A 5 4.14 16.89 -8.99
N LEU A 6 3.72 16.72 -7.75
CA LEU A 6 3.62 15.44 -7.08
C LEU A 6 2.16 15.00 -7.04
N VAL A 7 1.86 13.78 -7.45
CA VAL A 7 0.49 13.27 -7.51
C VAL A 7 0.42 11.86 -6.93
N ASP A 8 -0.47 11.65 -5.96
CA ASP A 8 -0.78 10.35 -5.39
C ASP A 8 -2.18 9.89 -5.81
N PHE A 9 -2.26 8.84 -6.61
CA PHE A 9 -3.51 8.21 -7.03
C PHE A 9 -3.91 7.08 -6.08
N GLY A 10 -4.36 7.44 -4.87
CA GLY A 10 -4.86 6.47 -3.88
C GLY A 10 -6.26 5.93 -4.22
N ALA A 11 -6.66 4.84 -3.57
CA ALA A 11 -7.96 4.20 -3.82
C ALA A 11 -9.16 5.05 -3.37
N THR A 12 -9.00 5.84 -2.32
CA THR A 12 -10.08 6.68 -1.75
C THR A 12 -9.96 8.14 -2.18
N HIS A 13 -8.73 8.64 -2.25
CA HIS A 13 -8.45 10.04 -2.59
C HIS A 13 -7.27 10.13 -3.55
N ILE A 14 -7.36 11.09 -4.45
CA ILE A 14 -6.26 11.56 -5.27
C ILE A 14 -5.75 12.85 -4.63
N LYS A 15 -4.45 12.93 -4.38
CA LYS A 15 -3.80 14.08 -3.76
C LYS A 15 -2.78 14.64 -4.70
N SER A 16 -2.62 15.95 -4.71
CA SER A 16 -1.57 16.60 -5.50
C SER A 16 -1.03 17.82 -4.78
N VAL A 17 0.23 18.15 -5.07
CA VAL A 17 0.91 19.32 -4.52
C VAL A 17 2.04 19.74 -5.45
N ILE A 18 2.33 21.02 -5.52
CA ILE A 18 3.57 21.52 -6.10
C ILE A 18 4.64 21.54 -5.02
N PHE A 19 5.78 20.99 -5.32
CA PHE A 19 6.95 20.98 -4.45
C PHE A 19 8.06 21.86 -5.07
N SER A 20 8.41 22.95 -4.37
CA SER A 20 9.58 23.76 -4.70
C SER A 20 10.83 23.11 -4.14
N ILE A 21 11.69 22.63 -5.01
CA ILE A 21 12.89 21.86 -4.61
C ILE A 21 13.91 22.77 -3.94
N GLU A 22 14.14 23.95 -4.51
CA GLU A 22 15.09 24.93 -3.95
C GLU A 22 14.71 25.37 -2.54
N ASN A 23 13.43 25.68 -2.32
CA ASN A 23 12.93 26.19 -1.05
C ASN A 23 12.52 25.09 -0.07
N ASN A 24 12.44 23.82 -0.51
CA ASN A 24 11.88 22.68 0.21
C ASN A 24 10.47 22.99 0.76
N GLU A 25 9.61 23.59 -0.09
CA GLU A 25 8.27 24.04 0.28
C GLU A 25 7.19 23.36 -0.55
N TYR A 26 6.04 23.10 0.09
CA TYR A 26 4.85 22.55 -0.54
C TYR A 26 3.83 23.66 -0.80
N ILE A 27 3.41 23.76 -2.05
CA ILE A 27 2.54 24.83 -2.53
C ILE A 27 1.29 24.20 -3.15
N ASN A 28 0.11 24.75 -2.87
CA ASN A 28 -1.14 24.36 -3.52
C ASN A 28 -1.51 22.87 -3.34
N PHE A 29 -1.57 22.40 -2.10
CA PHE A 29 -2.11 21.06 -1.82
C PHE A 29 -3.57 20.97 -2.24
N ASP A 30 -3.91 19.89 -2.93
CA ASP A 30 -5.28 19.55 -3.34
C ASP A 30 -5.60 18.08 -3.04
N LYS A 31 -6.86 17.82 -2.72
CA LYS A 31 -7.36 16.47 -2.41
C LYS A 31 -8.74 16.27 -3.05
N LEU A 32 -8.84 15.27 -3.92
CA LEU A 32 -10.05 14.90 -4.63
C LEU A 32 -10.48 13.49 -4.22
N SER A 33 -11.76 13.20 -4.31
CA SER A 33 -12.25 11.81 -4.18
C SER A 33 -11.86 11.01 -5.42
N SER A 34 -11.40 9.79 -5.23
CA SER A 34 -11.11 8.88 -6.35
C SER A 34 -12.40 8.48 -7.08
N PRO A 35 -12.37 8.26 -8.40
CA PRO A 35 -13.50 7.78 -9.15
C PRO A 35 -14.03 6.45 -8.61
N GLN A 36 -15.34 6.32 -8.53
CA GLN A 36 -16.01 5.12 -8.05
C GLN A 36 -16.09 4.06 -9.15
N SER A 37 -16.30 2.80 -8.75
CA SER A 37 -16.53 1.69 -9.67
C SER A 37 -17.75 1.95 -10.57
N ILE A 38 -17.61 1.57 -11.82
CA ILE A 38 -18.70 1.56 -12.82
C ILE A 38 -19.37 0.18 -12.91
N SER A 39 -18.81 -0.85 -12.30
CA SER A 39 -19.39 -2.20 -12.33
C SER A 39 -20.62 -2.30 -11.43
N LYS A 40 -21.61 -3.08 -11.91
CA LYS A 40 -22.81 -3.42 -11.16
C LYS A 40 -22.67 -4.74 -10.38
N ASN A 41 -21.67 -5.54 -10.70
CA ASN A 41 -21.38 -6.80 -10.02
C ASN A 41 -20.62 -6.51 -8.72
N LYS A 42 -21.07 -7.08 -7.61
CA LYS A 42 -20.47 -6.86 -6.29
C LYS A 42 -19.00 -7.35 -6.17
N ASN A 43 -18.64 -8.35 -6.97
CA ASN A 43 -17.28 -8.90 -6.98
C ASN A 43 -16.35 -8.15 -7.95
N GLU A 44 -16.86 -7.18 -8.68
CA GLU A 44 -16.09 -6.41 -9.64
C GLU A 44 -15.89 -4.98 -9.18
N PHE A 45 -14.68 -4.48 -9.36
CA PHE A 45 -14.35 -3.09 -9.07
C PHE A 45 -13.55 -2.49 -10.24
N VAL A 46 -14.29 -2.00 -11.22
CA VAL A 46 -13.76 -1.43 -12.47
C VAL A 46 -13.93 0.08 -12.46
N ILE A 47 -12.89 0.82 -12.73
CA ILE A 47 -12.90 2.28 -12.78
C ILE A 47 -12.76 2.72 -14.22
N CYS A 48 -13.66 3.59 -14.68
CA CYS A 48 -13.59 4.15 -16.04
C CYS A 48 -12.24 4.84 -16.28
N THR A 49 -11.44 4.28 -17.17
CA THR A 49 -10.10 4.75 -17.51
C THR A 49 -10.08 6.19 -17.96
N ASN A 50 -11.05 6.60 -18.79
CA ASN A 50 -11.16 7.98 -19.25
C ASN A 50 -11.38 8.97 -18.09
N ARG A 51 -12.05 8.57 -17.01
CA ARG A 51 -12.19 9.42 -15.81
C ARG A 51 -10.86 9.58 -15.09
N LEU A 52 -10.06 8.52 -14.98
CA LEU A 52 -8.71 8.59 -14.37
C LEU A 52 -7.80 9.52 -15.16
N LEU A 53 -7.73 9.34 -16.49
CA LEU A 53 -6.93 10.16 -17.40
C LEU A 53 -7.35 11.63 -17.34
N LYS A 54 -8.65 11.92 -17.44
CA LYS A 54 -9.18 13.29 -17.36
C LYS A 54 -8.92 13.94 -15.99
N THR A 55 -8.98 13.16 -14.91
CA THR A 55 -8.65 13.67 -13.57
C THR A 55 -7.18 14.07 -13.50
N PHE A 56 -6.28 13.24 -14.02
CA PHE A 56 -4.86 13.55 -14.08
C PHE A 56 -4.58 14.78 -14.94
N GLU A 57 -5.16 14.85 -16.15
CA GLU A 57 -5.06 16.00 -17.04
C GLU A 57 -5.52 17.30 -16.35
N ASN A 58 -6.66 17.26 -15.67
CA ASN A 58 -7.17 18.41 -14.93
C ASN A 58 -6.22 18.87 -13.82
N ILE A 59 -5.58 17.92 -13.10
CA ILE A 59 -4.56 18.24 -12.12
C ILE A 59 -3.36 18.93 -12.78
N CYS A 60 -2.87 18.41 -13.90
CA CYS A 60 -1.78 19.00 -14.65
C CYS A 60 -2.11 20.42 -15.12
N VAL A 61 -3.26 20.62 -15.79
CA VAL A 61 -3.71 21.94 -16.27
C VAL A 61 -3.84 22.95 -15.13
N LYS A 62 -4.52 22.56 -14.04
CA LYS A 62 -4.72 23.43 -12.87
C LYS A 62 -3.43 23.95 -12.27
N ASN A 63 -2.35 23.17 -12.37
CA ASN A 63 -1.05 23.49 -11.78
C ASN A 63 -0.04 24.12 -12.74
N LEU A 64 -0.34 24.26 -14.04
CA LEU A 64 0.57 24.92 -15.01
C LEU A 64 1.03 26.31 -14.60
N LYS A 65 0.17 27.06 -13.90
CA LYS A 65 0.49 28.41 -13.40
C LYS A 65 1.67 28.46 -12.41
N TYR A 66 2.09 27.30 -11.86
CA TYR A 66 3.24 27.20 -10.95
C TYR A 66 4.54 26.82 -11.65
N ASN A 67 4.55 26.69 -12.99
CA ASN A 67 5.71 26.41 -13.82
C ASN A 67 6.53 25.20 -13.30
N TYR A 68 5.88 24.05 -13.13
CA TYR A 68 6.59 22.83 -12.74
C TYR A 68 7.34 22.20 -13.90
N ASP A 69 8.51 21.64 -13.62
CA ASP A 69 9.46 21.12 -14.61
C ASP A 69 9.35 19.60 -14.77
N ALA A 70 8.67 18.92 -13.86
CA ALA A 70 8.51 17.46 -13.88
C ALA A 70 7.26 17.01 -13.09
N ILE A 71 6.81 15.80 -13.39
CA ILE A 71 5.69 15.15 -12.71
C ILE A 71 6.17 13.82 -12.09
N PHE A 72 5.89 13.64 -10.79
CA PHE A 72 6.15 12.39 -10.06
C PHE A 72 4.84 11.80 -9.57
N ILE A 73 4.67 10.50 -9.77
CA ILE A 73 3.42 9.80 -9.49
C ILE A 73 3.66 8.67 -8.49
N SER A 74 2.79 8.57 -7.49
CA SER A 74 2.54 7.34 -6.76
C SER A 74 1.11 6.88 -6.98
N SER A 75 0.85 5.60 -6.82
CA SER A 75 -0.51 5.10 -6.96
C SER A 75 -0.80 3.89 -6.09
N GLN A 76 -2.11 3.64 -5.89
CA GLN A 76 -2.58 2.36 -5.41
C GLN A 76 -1.96 1.22 -6.22
N MET A 77 -1.61 0.15 -5.54
CA MET A 77 -1.00 -1.04 -6.11
C MET A 77 -2.06 -2.10 -6.47
N HIS A 78 -1.62 -3.19 -7.09
CA HIS A 78 -2.47 -4.36 -7.39
C HIS A 78 -3.68 -4.08 -8.27
N GLY A 79 -3.61 -3.06 -9.15
CA GLY A 79 -4.59 -2.81 -10.18
C GLY A 79 -3.95 -2.74 -11.56
N PHE A 80 -4.74 -2.94 -12.62
CA PHE A 80 -4.24 -2.96 -14.00
C PHE A 80 -5.33 -2.62 -15.01
N ALA A 81 -4.91 -2.27 -16.21
CA ALA A 81 -5.74 -2.26 -17.42
C ALA A 81 -5.13 -3.21 -18.44
N ILE A 82 -5.95 -3.66 -19.40
CA ILE A 82 -5.52 -4.49 -20.54
C ILE A 82 -5.48 -3.62 -21.80
N ALA A 83 -4.41 -3.74 -22.57
CA ALA A 83 -4.26 -3.10 -23.85
C ALA A 83 -3.80 -4.11 -24.92
N ASP A 84 -3.87 -3.73 -26.18
CA ASP A 84 -3.23 -4.44 -27.29
C ASP A 84 -1.73 -4.08 -27.38
N LYS A 85 -1.02 -4.73 -28.31
CA LYS A 85 0.40 -4.47 -28.56
C LYS A 85 0.73 -3.02 -28.94
N ASN A 86 -0.25 -2.25 -29.41
CA ASN A 86 -0.13 -0.85 -29.82
C ASN A 86 -0.55 0.13 -28.72
N ASN A 87 -0.72 -0.34 -27.50
CA ASN A 87 -1.20 0.41 -26.33
C ASN A 87 -2.67 0.90 -26.42
N LYS A 88 -3.47 0.39 -27.36
CA LYS A 88 -4.91 0.67 -27.40
C LYS A 88 -5.57 -0.12 -26.26
N LEU A 89 -6.26 0.58 -25.38
CA LEU A 89 -6.97 -0.03 -24.26
C LEU A 89 -8.07 -0.99 -24.73
N LEU A 90 -8.07 -2.17 -24.16
CA LEU A 90 -9.07 -3.22 -24.35
C LEU A 90 -9.98 -3.36 -23.12
N SER A 91 -9.57 -2.85 -21.96
CA SER A 91 -10.39 -2.80 -20.76
C SER A 91 -10.33 -1.44 -20.08
N ASP A 92 -11.30 -1.16 -19.24
CA ASP A 92 -11.18 -0.15 -18.20
C ASP A 92 -10.22 -0.61 -17.08
N TYR A 93 -9.85 0.29 -16.16
CA TYR A 93 -8.93 -0.02 -15.06
C TYR A 93 -9.58 -0.91 -14.01
N ILE A 94 -9.01 -2.07 -13.78
CA ILE A 94 -9.42 -3.08 -12.79
C ILE A 94 -8.64 -2.81 -11.51
N SER A 95 -9.35 -2.41 -10.45
CA SER A 95 -8.75 -2.07 -9.16
C SER A 95 -8.36 -3.31 -8.35
N TRP A 96 -7.48 -3.15 -7.37
CA TRP A 96 -7.16 -4.17 -6.37
C TRP A 96 -8.37 -4.63 -5.52
N GLN A 97 -9.45 -3.85 -5.50
CA GLN A 97 -10.70 -4.18 -4.84
C GLN A 97 -11.56 -5.19 -5.63
N ASP A 98 -11.19 -5.46 -6.88
CA ASP A 98 -11.86 -6.43 -7.73
C ASP A 98 -11.53 -7.86 -7.26
N GLN A 99 -12.56 -8.64 -7.01
CA GLN A 99 -12.46 -9.99 -6.43
C GLN A 99 -13.03 -11.07 -7.35
N ARG A 100 -13.11 -10.79 -8.68
CA ARG A 100 -13.65 -11.75 -9.65
C ARG A 100 -12.75 -12.96 -9.87
N GLY A 101 -11.44 -12.82 -9.65
CA GLY A 101 -10.46 -13.88 -9.88
C GLY A 101 -10.52 -14.97 -8.82
N LYS A 102 -10.38 -16.23 -9.27
CA LYS A 102 -10.17 -17.36 -8.38
C LYS A 102 -8.68 -17.49 -8.11
N LEU A 103 -8.31 -17.97 -6.91
CA LEU A 103 -6.90 -18.26 -6.61
C LEU A 103 -6.37 -19.32 -7.58
N LEU A 104 -5.30 -18.96 -8.28
CA LEU A 104 -4.54 -19.90 -9.09
C LEU A 104 -3.67 -20.76 -8.16
N ASP A 105 -3.68 -22.07 -8.38
CA ASP A 105 -2.79 -23.01 -7.69
C ASP A 105 -1.42 -22.99 -8.40
N ILE A 106 -0.55 -22.11 -7.95
CA ILE A 106 0.80 -21.91 -8.49
C ILE A 106 1.81 -22.35 -7.44
N GLU A 107 2.55 -23.39 -7.76
CA GLU A 107 3.59 -23.90 -6.87
C GLU A 107 4.68 -22.83 -6.59
N ASN A 108 5.04 -22.66 -5.32
CA ASN A 108 6.05 -21.69 -4.86
C ASN A 108 5.77 -20.24 -5.27
N PHE A 109 4.50 -19.85 -5.45
CA PHE A 109 4.11 -18.49 -5.84
C PHE A 109 4.76 -17.41 -4.97
N ASP A 110 4.75 -17.61 -3.66
CA ASP A 110 5.32 -16.68 -2.67
C ASP A 110 6.84 -16.55 -2.79
N LYS A 111 7.55 -17.61 -3.14
CA LYS A 111 9.00 -17.59 -3.38
C LYS A 111 9.37 -16.91 -4.71
N ILE A 112 8.51 -17.06 -5.72
CA ILE A 112 8.72 -16.44 -7.04
C ILE A 112 8.42 -14.94 -6.95
N THR A 113 7.26 -14.57 -6.41
CA THR A 113 6.76 -13.19 -6.44
C THR A 113 7.15 -12.36 -5.21
N GLY A 114 7.61 -13.01 -4.15
CA GLY A 114 7.82 -12.39 -2.85
C GLY A 114 6.52 -12.07 -2.08
N MET A 115 5.35 -12.46 -2.61
CA MET A 115 4.03 -12.13 -2.06
C MET A 115 3.20 -13.39 -1.82
N LYS A 116 2.30 -13.35 -0.85
CA LYS A 116 1.27 -14.40 -0.71
C LYS A 116 0.22 -14.27 -1.81
N ASN A 117 -0.18 -15.39 -2.40
CA ASN A 117 -1.31 -15.39 -3.34
C ASN A 117 -2.61 -15.07 -2.59
N ARG A 118 -3.41 -14.15 -3.15
CA ARG A 118 -4.67 -13.68 -2.56
C ARG A 118 -5.68 -13.35 -3.65
N ILE A 119 -6.95 -13.52 -3.35
CA ILE A 119 -8.04 -12.98 -4.18
C ILE A 119 -7.83 -11.46 -4.34
N GLY A 120 -8.08 -10.96 -5.54
CA GLY A 120 -7.87 -9.54 -5.88
C GLY A 120 -6.49 -9.22 -6.47
N LEU A 121 -5.51 -10.14 -6.42
CA LEU A 121 -4.27 -9.92 -7.17
C LEU A 121 -4.53 -9.92 -8.68
N PRO A 122 -3.84 -9.04 -9.44
CA PRO A 122 -4.01 -8.95 -10.89
C PRO A 122 -3.84 -10.28 -11.62
N VAL A 123 -2.90 -11.12 -11.22
CA VAL A 123 -2.68 -12.44 -11.82
C VAL A 123 -3.95 -13.30 -11.80
N ASN A 124 -4.68 -13.32 -10.68
CA ASN A 124 -5.91 -14.09 -10.54
C ASN A 124 -7.07 -13.48 -11.33
N ASN A 125 -7.20 -12.15 -11.29
CA ASN A 125 -8.22 -11.42 -12.04
C ASN A 125 -7.98 -11.53 -13.55
N LEU A 126 -6.73 -11.39 -13.98
CA LEU A 126 -6.34 -11.52 -15.40
C LEU A 126 -6.68 -12.92 -15.94
N ALA A 127 -6.30 -13.98 -15.23
CA ALA A 127 -6.64 -15.35 -15.63
C ALA A 127 -8.16 -15.56 -15.78
N GLN A 128 -8.96 -15.01 -14.87
CA GLN A 128 -10.42 -15.07 -14.98
C GLN A 128 -10.96 -14.28 -16.18
N ILE A 129 -10.40 -13.11 -16.47
CA ILE A 129 -10.83 -12.26 -17.59
C ILE A 129 -10.52 -12.91 -18.92
N VAL A 130 -9.29 -13.40 -19.12
CA VAL A 130 -8.89 -14.04 -20.39
C VAL A 130 -9.62 -15.36 -20.64
N ASN A 131 -10.10 -16.05 -19.61
CA ASN A 131 -10.95 -17.23 -19.76
C ASN A 131 -12.38 -16.93 -20.22
N VAL A 132 -12.83 -15.69 -20.04
CA VAL A 132 -14.18 -15.25 -20.41
C VAL A 132 -14.16 -14.47 -21.73
N GLU A 133 -13.15 -13.63 -21.89
CA GLU A 133 -12.98 -12.75 -23.06
C GLU A 133 -11.94 -13.36 -24.01
N ASN A 134 -12.32 -13.54 -25.28
CA ASN A 134 -11.41 -14.06 -26.31
C ASN A 134 -10.56 -12.90 -26.87
N PHE A 135 -9.34 -12.76 -26.39
CA PHE A 135 -8.36 -11.85 -26.98
C PHE A 135 -7.62 -12.52 -28.14
N VAL A 136 -7.53 -11.85 -29.28
CA VAL A 136 -6.98 -12.43 -30.55
C VAL A 136 -5.44 -12.42 -30.57
N ASP A 137 -4.80 -11.42 -29.98
CA ASP A 137 -3.34 -11.19 -30.00
C ASP A 137 -2.75 -11.16 -28.58
N PRO A 138 -1.40 -11.10 -28.46
CA PRO A 138 -0.80 -10.85 -27.16
C PRO A 138 -1.40 -9.59 -26.53
N ILE A 139 -1.87 -9.71 -25.29
CA ILE A 139 -2.36 -8.59 -24.51
C ILE A 139 -1.23 -7.97 -23.70
N LYS A 140 -1.34 -6.68 -23.41
CA LYS A 140 -0.43 -5.94 -22.57
C LYS A 140 -1.12 -5.64 -21.24
N VAL A 141 -0.46 -5.93 -20.12
CA VAL A 141 -0.88 -5.50 -18.78
C VAL A 141 -0.22 -4.17 -18.46
N ILE A 142 -1.02 -3.17 -18.12
CA ILE A 142 -0.61 -1.79 -17.86
C ILE A 142 -1.02 -1.41 -16.43
N THR A 143 -0.07 -0.96 -15.61
CA THR A 143 -0.33 -0.46 -14.26
C THR A 143 -0.86 0.98 -14.28
N LEU A 144 -1.42 1.45 -13.16
CA LEU A 144 -2.00 2.79 -13.12
C LEU A 144 -1.01 3.91 -13.46
N PRO A 145 0.22 3.96 -12.93
CA PRO A 145 1.17 5.00 -13.33
C PRO A 145 1.53 4.96 -14.82
N GLU A 146 1.66 3.77 -15.42
CA GLU A 146 1.90 3.63 -16.85
C GLU A 146 0.72 4.19 -17.67
N LEU A 147 -0.49 3.90 -17.23
CA LEU A 147 -1.71 4.43 -17.86
C LEU A 147 -1.71 5.96 -17.86
N LEU A 148 -1.32 6.58 -16.74
CA LEU A 148 -1.26 8.03 -16.59
C LEU A 148 -0.10 8.66 -17.37
N SER A 149 1.05 8.00 -17.48
CA SER A 149 2.20 8.50 -18.26
C SER A 149 2.00 8.38 -19.76
N ASN A 150 1.09 7.50 -20.22
CA ASN A 150 0.76 7.30 -21.64
C ASN A 150 -0.32 8.25 -22.18
N ILE A 151 -0.59 9.34 -21.48
CA ILE A 151 -1.63 10.31 -21.87
C ILE A 151 -1.35 10.99 -23.23
N HIS A 152 -0.09 11.02 -23.66
CA HIS A 152 0.36 11.54 -24.95
C HIS A 152 1.27 10.54 -25.68
N GLU A 153 1.38 10.66 -27.01
CA GLU A 153 2.07 9.70 -27.89
C GLU A 153 3.60 9.54 -27.67
N LYS A 154 4.24 10.48 -26.97
CA LYS A 154 5.69 10.44 -26.66
C LYS A 154 5.94 9.68 -25.34
N SER A 155 5.73 8.38 -25.29
CA SER A 155 5.93 7.59 -24.08
C SER A 155 7.02 6.53 -24.30
N GLU A 156 7.99 6.45 -23.39
CA GLU A 156 8.96 5.35 -23.33
C GLU A 156 8.38 4.10 -22.66
N ASN A 157 7.22 4.22 -22.03
CA ASN A 157 6.48 3.12 -21.39
C ASN A 157 7.34 2.32 -20.40
N ILE A 158 8.04 3.02 -19.51
CA ILE A 158 8.82 2.37 -18.45
C ILE A 158 7.94 2.18 -17.22
N VAL A 159 7.91 0.96 -16.70
CA VAL A 159 7.24 0.62 -15.42
C VAL A 159 8.27 0.47 -14.31
N HIS A 160 8.02 1.04 -13.14
CA HIS A 160 8.89 0.79 -11.98
C HIS A 160 8.65 -0.60 -11.39
N ASN A 161 9.72 -1.27 -10.92
CA ASN A 161 9.65 -2.64 -10.38
C ASN A 161 8.64 -2.78 -9.23
N THR A 162 8.38 -1.73 -8.44
CA THR A 162 7.36 -1.74 -7.39
C THR A 162 5.96 -1.97 -7.92
N MET A 163 5.65 -1.43 -9.10
CA MET A 163 4.34 -1.54 -9.73
C MET A 163 4.16 -2.88 -10.45
N ILE A 164 5.14 -3.28 -11.27
CA ILE A 164 5.03 -4.55 -12.00
C ILE A 164 5.03 -5.76 -11.06
N ALA A 165 5.83 -5.72 -9.99
CA ALA A 165 5.82 -6.79 -8.98
C ALA A 165 4.46 -6.90 -8.28
N SER A 166 3.72 -5.80 -8.14
CA SER A 166 2.39 -5.81 -7.52
C SER A 166 1.34 -6.58 -8.33
N THR A 167 1.63 -6.91 -9.58
CA THR A 167 0.71 -7.69 -10.44
C THR A 167 0.64 -9.18 -10.08
N GLY A 168 1.63 -9.70 -9.36
CA GLY A 168 1.78 -11.13 -9.11
C GLY A 168 2.31 -11.92 -10.30
N LEU A 169 2.85 -11.24 -11.32
CA LEU A 169 3.40 -11.83 -12.55
C LEU A 169 4.92 -11.69 -12.64
N TYR A 170 5.53 -11.05 -11.65
CA TYR A 170 6.95 -10.72 -11.64
C TYR A 170 7.73 -11.66 -10.72
N ASP A 171 8.80 -12.25 -11.25
CA ASP A 171 9.79 -13.01 -10.49
C ASP A 171 10.78 -12.03 -9.87
N ILE A 172 10.71 -11.90 -8.56
CA ILE A 172 11.53 -10.95 -7.81
C ILE A 172 12.99 -11.37 -7.72
N ASN A 173 13.30 -12.66 -7.90
CA ASN A 173 14.66 -13.19 -7.84
C ASN A 173 15.40 -12.95 -9.15
N ASN A 174 14.69 -13.10 -10.28
CA ASN A 174 15.23 -12.90 -11.63
C ASN A 174 15.01 -11.48 -12.14
N GLU A 175 14.28 -10.64 -11.41
CA GLU A 175 13.91 -9.27 -11.79
C GLU A 175 13.25 -9.20 -13.18
N ALA A 176 12.37 -10.16 -13.48
CA ALA A 176 11.72 -10.35 -14.76
C ALA A 176 10.28 -10.87 -14.62
N ILE A 177 9.52 -10.85 -15.69
CA ILE A 177 8.21 -11.53 -15.74
C ILE A 177 8.43 -13.04 -15.63
N SER A 178 7.64 -13.70 -14.80
CA SER A 178 7.73 -15.14 -14.55
C SER A 178 6.99 -15.94 -15.61
N GLU A 179 7.73 -16.64 -16.46
CA GLU A 179 7.15 -17.58 -17.44
C GLU A 179 6.36 -18.70 -16.73
N ASN A 180 6.84 -19.17 -15.58
CA ASN A 180 6.15 -20.19 -14.80
C ASN A 180 4.73 -19.72 -14.40
N ILE A 181 4.58 -18.48 -13.97
CA ILE A 181 3.27 -17.91 -13.62
C ILE A 181 2.44 -17.67 -14.88
N LEU A 182 3.03 -17.15 -15.96
CA LEU A 182 2.33 -16.91 -17.22
C LEU A 182 1.72 -18.18 -17.83
N ASN A 183 2.34 -19.33 -17.64
CA ASN A 183 1.82 -20.63 -18.11
C ASN A 183 0.45 -21.01 -17.51
N HIS A 184 0.07 -20.39 -16.37
CA HIS A 184 -1.27 -20.55 -15.78
C HIS A 184 -2.32 -19.60 -16.38
N ILE A 185 -1.88 -18.64 -17.23
CA ILE A 185 -2.75 -17.72 -17.95
C ILE A 185 -2.83 -18.17 -19.40
N GLN A 186 -4.03 -18.58 -19.85
CA GLN A 186 -4.27 -19.11 -21.19
C GLN A 186 -4.27 -18.02 -22.27
N GLN A 187 -3.30 -17.09 -22.19
CA GLN A 187 -3.16 -15.94 -23.09
C GLN A 187 -1.70 -15.48 -23.12
N ALA A 188 -1.21 -15.10 -24.29
CA ALA A 188 0.08 -14.45 -24.39
C ALA A 188 0.00 -13.05 -23.77
N VAL A 189 0.85 -12.78 -22.78
CA VAL A 189 0.89 -11.51 -22.04
C VAL A 189 2.24 -10.85 -22.23
N VAL A 190 2.24 -9.57 -22.54
CA VAL A 190 3.46 -8.76 -22.67
C VAL A 190 3.42 -7.57 -21.71
N PHE A 191 4.58 -7.03 -21.41
CA PHE A 191 4.76 -5.92 -20.48
C PHE A 191 5.67 -4.86 -21.08
N ASN A 192 5.58 -3.66 -20.57
CA ASN A 192 6.54 -2.61 -20.85
C ASN A 192 7.89 -2.92 -20.15
N LYS A 193 8.94 -2.24 -20.56
CA LYS A 193 10.27 -2.36 -19.93
C LYS A 193 10.19 -1.96 -18.45
N SER A 194 10.70 -2.81 -17.56
CA SER A 194 10.76 -2.51 -16.14
C SER A 194 12.09 -1.87 -15.73
N SER A 195 12.07 -1.09 -14.66
CA SER A 195 13.25 -0.44 -14.08
C SER A 195 13.18 -0.45 -12.55
N SER A 196 14.33 -0.65 -11.89
CA SER A 196 14.50 -0.44 -10.45
C SER A 196 14.84 1.01 -10.08
N SER A 197 15.15 1.83 -11.10
CA SER A 197 15.47 3.25 -10.93
C SER A 197 14.33 4.12 -11.46
N ILE A 198 14.19 5.30 -10.88
CA ILE A 198 13.22 6.31 -11.33
C ILE A 198 13.72 6.91 -12.65
N GLN A 199 12.96 6.73 -13.72
CA GLN A 199 13.28 7.18 -15.08
C GLN A 199 12.07 7.87 -15.70
N VAL A 200 12.30 8.68 -16.73
CA VAL A 200 11.20 9.28 -17.52
C VAL A 200 10.43 8.16 -18.22
N SER A 201 9.12 8.12 -18.05
CA SER A 201 8.21 7.14 -18.66
C SER A 201 7.32 7.77 -19.75
N GLY A 202 7.05 9.05 -19.66
CA GLY A 202 6.23 9.77 -20.63
C GLY A 202 6.35 11.28 -20.49
N PHE A 203 5.47 12.01 -21.17
CA PHE A 203 5.46 13.47 -21.14
C PHE A 203 4.03 14.03 -21.09
N TYR A 204 3.89 15.17 -20.46
CA TYR A 204 2.72 16.02 -20.52
C TYR A 204 3.12 17.41 -21.06
N ASN A 205 2.75 17.76 -22.29
CA ASN A 205 3.17 19.02 -22.94
C ASN A 205 4.68 19.28 -22.82
N ASP A 206 5.50 18.29 -23.20
CA ASP A 206 6.96 18.26 -23.07
C ASP A 206 7.53 18.27 -21.62
N ILE A 207 6.68 18.29 -20.60
CA ILE A 207 7.08 18.12 -19.20
C ILE A 207 7.24 16.62 -18.91
N PRO A 208 8.41 16.14 -18.44
CA PRO A 208 8.65 14.73 -18.20
C PRO A 208 7.78 14.21 -17.04
N ILE A 209 7.21 13.04 -17.28
CA ILE A 209 6.53 12.23 -16.25
C ILE A 209 7.46 11.07 -15.91
N TYR A 210 7.89 11.00 -14.68
CA TYR A 210 8.71 9.90 -14.19
C TYR A 210 7.88 8.65 -13.91
N CYS A 211 8.47 7.46 -14.10
CA CYS A 211 7.80 6.20 -13.82
C CYS A 211 7.32 6.16 -12.36
N GLY A 212 6.03 5.92 -12.19
CA GLY A 212 5.41 5.99 -10.88
C GLY A 212 5.69 4.76 -10.02
N ILE A 213 5.64 4.94 -8.71
CA ILE A 213 5.88 3.91 -7.69
C ILE A 213 4.61 3.56 -6.90
N GLY A 214 4.64 2.47 -6.16
CA GLY A 214 3.56 2.11 -5.26
C GLY A 214 3.40 3.09 -4.09
N ASP A 215 2.16 3.34 -3.69
CA ASP A 215 1.80 4.20 -2.56
C ASP A 215 2.47 3.77 -1.25
N LEU A 216 2.57 2.45 -0.99
CA LEU A 216 3.30 1.91 0.15
C LEU A 216 4.78 2.34 0.15
N GLN A 217 5.47 2.17 -0.98
CA GLN A 217 6.87 2.52 -1.10
C GLN A 217 7.09 4.03 -0.99
N ALA A 218 6.20 4.82 -1.58
CA ALA A 218 6.23 6.27 -1.45
C ALA A 218 6.03 6.71 0.01
N ALA A 219 5.05 6.16 0.72
CA ALA A 219 4.80 6.48 2.13
C ALA A 219 5.99 6.12 3.03
N ILE A 220 6.61 4.95 2.81
CA ILE A 220 7.82 4.55 3.54
C ILE A 220 8.97 5.52 3.25
N ASN A 221 9.18 5.92 2.00
CA ASN A 221 10.20 6.89 1.60
C ASN A 221 9.97 8.27 2.23
N GLY A 222 8.70 8.65 2.41
CA GLY A 222 8.31 9.90 3.08
C GLY A 222 8.57 9.94 4.58
N ASN A 223 8.96 8.83 5.18
CA ASN A 223 9.34 8.82 6.59
C ASN A 223 10.81 9.17 6.74
N ASP A 224 11.13 10.34 7.30
CA ASP A 224 12.51 10.84 7.44
C ASP A 224 13.37 9.99 8.40
N SER A 225 12.74 9.28 9.32
CA SER A 225 13.42 8.37 10.24
C SER A 225 13.59 6.95 9.66
N ALA A 226 13.02 6.67 8.48
CA ALA A 226 13.11 5.36 7.85
C ALA A 226 14.54 5.06 7.40
N THR A 227 15.11 4.00 7.94
CA THR A 227 16.44 3.50 7.60
C THR A 227 16.41 1.98 7.47
N ASN A 228 17.50 1.40 7.00
CA ASN A 228 17.66 -0.05 7.01
C ASN A 228 17.86 -0.66 8.41
N LYS A 229 17.82 0.17 9.47
CA LYS A 229 17.91 -0.25 10.89
C LYS A 229 16.65 0.04 11.68
N SER A 230 15.58 0.51 11.02
CA SER A 230 14.31 0.82 11.65
C SER A 230 13.18 -0.03 11.09
N ILE A 231 12.33 -0.53 11.98
CA ILE A 231 11.09 -1.22 11.61
C ILE A 231 9.97 -0.17 11.52
N LEU A 232 9.32 -0.10 10.38
CA LEU A 232 8.22 0.81 10.15
C LEU A 232 6.90 0.08 10.41
N VAL A 233 6.05 0.65 11.25
CA VAL A 233 4.72 0.15 11.59
C VAL A 233 3.71 1.21 11.21
N ASN A 234 3.01 0.99 10.12
CA ASN A 234 1.90 1.86 9.71
C ASN A 234 0.59 1.28 10.21
N ILE A 235 -0.12 2.03 11.07
CA ILE A 235 -1.39 1.63 11.66
C ILE A 235 -2.49 2.56 11.15
N GLY A 236 -3.09 2.19 10.04
CA GLY A 236 -4.22 2.89 9.41
C GLY A 236 -5.52 2.07 9.47
N THR A 237 -6.35 2.18 8.43
CA THR A 237 -7.53 1.31 8.22
C THR A 237 -7.10 -0.15 8.07
N GLY A 238 -6.11 -0.42 7.22
CA GLY A 238 -5.28 -1.61 7.22
C GLY A 238 -3.93 -1.28 7.85
N SER A 239 -3.10 -2.31 8.07
CA SER A 239 -1.79 -2.10 8.65
C SER A 239 -0.72 -2.99 8.03
N GLN A 240 0.51 -2.56 8.21
CA GLN A 240 1.70 -3.26 7.74
C GLN A 240 2.90 -2.98 8.63
N VAL A 241 3.80 -3.96 8.69
CA VAL A 241 5.11 -3.84 9.32
C VAL A 241 6.16 -4.08 8.26
N SER A 242 7.10 -3.17 8.10
CA SER A 242 8.06 -3.17 7.00
C SER A 242 9.48 -2.84 7.47
N LEU A 243 10.47 -3.37 6.76
CA LEU A 243 11.88 -3.08 6.94
C LEU A 243 12.54 -2.90 5.57
N ILE A 244 13.26 -1.79 5.38
CA ILE A 244 14.06 -1.57 4.18
C ILE A 244 15.32 -2.44 4.26
N SER A 245 15.60 -3.20 3.21
CA SER A 245 16.74 -4.11 3.14
C SER A 245 17.49 -4.00 1.82
N LYS A 246 18.82 -4.10 1.89
CA LYS A 246 19.67 -4.27 0.71
C LYS A 246 19.82 -5.74 0.30
N SER A 247 19.40 -6.66 1.18
CA SER A 247 19.48 -8.10 0.91
C SER A 247 18.46 -8.52 -0.12
N LYS A 248 18.88 -9.27 -1.12
CA LYS A 248 18.00 -9.92 -2.10
C LYS A 248 17.44 -11.28 -1.61
N LYS A 249 17.63 -11.62 -0.33
CA LYS A 249 17.15 -12.87 0.24
C LYS A 249 15.85 -12.64 1.00
N GLN A 250 14.81 -13.37 0.59
CA GLN A 250 13.53 -13.38 1.31
C GLN A 250 13.68 -14.05 2.69
N PRO A 251 13.35 -13.36 3.79
CA PRO A 251 13.32 -13.98 5.11
C PRO A 251 12.11 -14.95 5.23
N PRO A 252 12.20 -15.98 6.06
CA PRO A 252 11.08 -16.87 6.33
C PRO A 252 9.85 -16.10 6.84
N ASN A 253 8.67 -16.45 6.34
CA ASN A 253 7.37 -15.91 6.78
C ASN A 253 7.16 -14.40 6.57
N LEU A 254 8.02 -13.75 5.79
CA LEU A 254 7.85 -12.35 5.37
C LEU A 254 7.61 -12.27 3.87
N GLU A 255 6.85 -11.29 3.46
CA GLU A 255 6.81 -10.89 2.04
C GLU A 255 8.09 -10.11 1.72
N TYR A 256 8.51 -10.21 0.46
CA TYR A 256 9.70 -9.58 -0.08
C TYR A 256 9.30 -8.82 -1.35
N ARG A 257 9.43 -7.50 -1.33
CA ARG A 257 8.93 -6.63 -2.40
C ARG A 257 10.02 -5.69 -2.89
N PRO A 258 10.02 -5.30 -4.18
CA PRO A 258 10.90 -4.24 -4.66
C PRO A 258 10.67 -2.92 -3.89
N TYR A 259 11.75 -2.18 -3.74
CA TYR A 259 11.75 -0.82 -3.21
C TYR A 259 12.51 0.11 -4.16
N ILE A 260 12.76 1.34 -3.77
CA ILE A 260 13.45 2.35 -4.56
C ILE A 260 14.94 2.03 -4.62
N ASP A 261 15.60 2.37 -5.74
CA ASP A 261 17.05 2.26 -5.96
C ASP A 261 17.60 0.83 -5.74
N GLY A 262 16.86 -0.17 -6.22
CA GLY A 262 17.27 -1.57 -6.13
C GLY A 262 17.27 -2.15 -4.71
N ASN A 263 16.76 -1.40 -3.73
CA ASN A 263 16.49 -1.95 -2.39
C ASN A 263 15.19 -2.78 -2.40
N HIS A 264 14.92 -3.45 -1.28
CA HIS A 264 13.75 -4.28 -1.09
C HIS A 264 13.06 -3.97 0.23
N LEU A 265 11.78 -4.31 0.34
CA LEU A 265 11.03 -4.33 1.58
C LEU A 265 10.83 -5.76 2.03
N HIS A 266 11.23 -6.07 3.26
CA HIS A 266 10.70 -7.20 3.99
C HIS A 266 9.45 -6.70 4.70
N THR A 267 8.30 -7.34 4.48
CA THR A 267 7.05 -6.78 4.98
C THR A 267 6.05 -7.85 5.40
N ILE A 268 5.18 -7.47 6.33
CA ILE A 268 3.96 -8.19 6.68
C ILE A 268 2.81 -7.24 6.38
N THR A 269 1.90 -7.66 5.55
CA THR A 269 0.75 -6.87 5.11
C THR A 269 -0.56 -7.47 5.58
N HIS A 270 -1.70 -6.77 5.36
CA HIS A 270 -3.04 -7.23 5.74
C HIS A 270 -3.21 -7.49 7.25
N ILE A 271 -2.44 -6.77 8.07
CA ILE A 271 -2.56 -6.84 9.52
C ILE A 271 -3.89 -6.19 9.93
N PRO A 272 -4.74 -6.88 10.70
CA PRO A 272 -5.95 -6.28 11.23
C PRO A 272 -5.62 -5.07 12.11
N ALA A 273 -6.24 -3.92 11.83
CA ALA A 273 -5.99 -2.67 12.53
C ALA A 273 -7.28 -1.83 12.63
N GLY A 274 -7.31 -0.63 12.09
CA GLY A 274 -8.43 0.30 12.22
C GLY A 274 -9.76 -0.26 11.75
N ARG A 275 -9.79 -1.05 10.66
CA ARG A 275 -11.02 -1.73 10.21
C ARG A 275 -11.52 -2.73 11.26
N ALA A 276 -10.64 -3.57 11.79
CA ALA A 276 -10.99 -4.55 12.80
C ALA A 276 -11.41 -3.88 14.13
N LEU A 277 -10.64 -2.87 14.55
CA LEU A 277 -10.96 -2.08 15.74
C LEU A 277 -12.33 -1.41 15.60
N ASN A 278 -12.64 -0.81 14.45
CA ASN A 278 -13.95 -0.23 14.17
C ASN A 278 -15.10 -1.25 14.21
N THR A 279 -14.85 -2.48 13.73
CA THR A 279 -15.82 -3.58 13.81
C THR A 279 -16.09 -3.97 15.27
N LEU A 280 -15.04 -4.15 16.07
CA LEU A 280 -15.15 -4.52 17.48
C LEU A 280 -15.75 -3.42 18.36
N LEU A 281 -15.53 -2.15 18.00
CA LEU A 281 -16.10 -1.00 18.71
C LEU A 281 -17.52 -0.64 18.24
N PHE A 282 -17.99 -1.20 17.12
CA PHE A 282 -19.30 -0.85 16.55
C PHE A 282 -20.47 -1.03 17.54
N PRO A 283 -20.62 -2.16 18.27
CA PRO A 283 -21.73 -2.34 19.23
C PRO A 283 -21.77 -1.25 20.32
N PHE A 284 -20.62 -0.80 20.79
CA PHE A 284 -20.53 0.23 21.83
C PHE A 284 -20.93 1.61 21.30
N ARG A 285 -20.60 1.91 20.05
CA ARG A 285 -21.05 3.14 19.39
C ARG A 285 -22.57 3.17 19.19
N GLU A 286 -23.19 2.02 18.83
CA GLU A 286 -24.65 1.89 18.77
C GLU A 286 -25.33 2.14 20.14
N MET A 287 -24.62 1.88 21.23
CA MET A 287 -25.06 2.21 22.60
C MET A 287 -24.81 3.68 22.98
N GLY A 288 -24.30 4.51 22.06
CA GLY A 288 -24.02 5.94 22.30
C GLY A 288 -22.69 6.23 23.02
N ILE A 289 -21.76 5.25 23.09
CA ILE A 289 -20.46 5.45 23.75
C ILE A 289 -19.48 6.10 22.76
N ASP A 290 -18.85 7.21 23.16
CA ASP A 290 -17.69 7.76 22.47
C ASP A 290 -16.46 6.89 22.76
N CYS A 291 -16.27 5.87 21.90
CA CYS A 291 -15.21 4.89 22.09
C CYS A 291 -13.80 5.49 22.02
N TRP A 292 -13.59 6.51 21.15
CA TRP A 292 -12.27 7.12 20.99
C TRP A 292 -11.86 7.97 22.17
N SER A 293 -12.79 8.80 22.68
CA SER A 293 -12.56 9.55 23.91
C SER A 293 -12.22 8.59 25.05
N LYS A 294 -13.05 7.56 25.23
CA LYS A 294 -12.88 6.58 26.31
C LYS A 294 -11.56 5.82 26.24
N ILE A 295 -11.10 5.42 25.04
CA ILE A 295 -9.79 4.77 24.84
C ILE A 295 -8.65 5.69 25.30
N ASN A 296 -8.75 6.99 25.05
CA ASN A 296 -7.71 7.95 25.37
C ASN A 296 -7.65 8.32 26.86
N ASP A 297 -8.70 8.00 27.63
CA ASP A 297 -8.74 8.22 29.09
C ASP A 297 -7.95 7.16 29.88
N TYR A 298 -7.61 6.00 29.25
CA TYR A 298 -6.90 4.93 29.95
C TYR A 298 -5.41 5.14 30.02
N SER A 299 -4.84 4.90 31.19
CA SER A 299 -3.39 4.89 31.40
C SER A 299 -2.75 3.62 30.83
N VAL A 300 -1.43 3.70 30.56
CA VAL A 300 -0.63 2.54 30.16
C VAL A 300 -0.74 1.39 31.15
N GLU A 301 -0.79 1.69 32.45
CA GLU A 301 -0.94 0.69 33.52
C GLU A 301 -2.30 -0.03 33.48
N GLN A 302 -3.40 0.70 33.30
CA GLN A 302 -4.73 0.10 33.14
C GLN A 302 -4.79 -0.82 31.91
N ILE A 303 -4.23 -0.37 30.78
CA ILE A 303 -4.16 -1.18 29.55
C ILE A 303 -3.31 -2.43 29.78
N HIS A 304 -2.13 -2.29 30.39
CA HIS A 304 -1.22 -3.40 30.66
C HIS A 304 -1.87 -4.47 31.58
N ASN A 305 -2.61 -4.07 32.58
CA ASN A 305 -3.26 -4.95 33.56
C ASN A 305 -4.58 -5.56 33.08
N SER A 306 -5.08 -5.22 31.89
CA SER A 306 -6.29 -5.80 31.33
C SER A 306 -6.12 -7.30 31.02
N THR A 307 -7.21 -8.07 31.07
CA THR A 307 -7.14 -9.53 31.22
C THR A 307 -7.82 -10.33 30.12
N LEU A 308 -8.54 -9.68 29.18
CA LEU A 308 -9.20 -10.39 28.09
C LEU A 308 -8.25 -10.62 26.92
N ASP A 309 -8.35 -11.79 26.29
CA ASP A 309 -7.71 -12.06 25.00
C ASP A 309 -8.68 -11.75 23.88
N ILE A 310 -8.30 -10.85 22.97
CA ILE A 310 -9.13 -10.41 21.85
C ILE A 310 -8.35 -10.62 20.55
N ASP A 311 -8.93 -11.37 19.63
CA ASP A 311 -8.39 -11.57 18.30
C ASP A 311 -9.03 -10.62 17.29
N PHE A 312 -8.20 -9.98 16.48
CA PHE A 312 -8.59 -8.97 15.49
C PHE A 312 -8.89 -9.54 14.11
N SER A 313 -8.83 -10.85 13.92
CA SER A 313 -9.04 -11.51 12.61
C SER A 313 -10.54 -11.57 12.24
N VAL A 314 -11.20 -10.41 12.18
CA VAL A 314 -12.66 -10.28 11.98
C VAL A 314 -13.06 -10.22 10.49
N PHE A 315 -12.15 -10.42 9.54
CA PHE A 315 -12.43 -10.44 8.11
C PHE A 315 -11.48 -11.39 7.37
N GLU A 316 -11.97 -12.09 6.36
CA GLU A 316 -11.29 -13.20 5.67
C GLU A 316 -9.91 -12.85 5.08
N SER A 317 -9.69 -11.61 4.65
CA SER A 317 -8.40 -11.17 4.13
C SER A 317 -7.38 -10.78 5.21
N ALA A 318 -7.74 -10.88 6.50
CA ALA A 318 -6.83 -10.58 7.59
C ALA A 318 -5.65 -11.57 7.63
N ASN A 319 -4.47 -11.07 7.97
CA ASN A 319 -3.35 -11.95 8.21
C ASN A 319 -3.64 -12.86 9.40
N ASN A 320 -3.39 -14.15 9.27
CA ASN A 320 -3.71 -15.22 10.23
C ASN A 320 -5.21 -15.45 10.47
N TYR A 321 -6.10 -15.03 9.57
CA TYR A 321 -7.52 -15.39 9.65
C TYR A 321 -7.70 -16.90 9.58
N VAL A 322 -8.53 -17.44 10.51
CA VAL A 322 -8.95 -18.85 10.52
C VAL A 322 -10.47 -18.91 10.43
N ASP A 323 -11.18 -18.60 11.52
CA ASP A 323 -12.65 -18.71 11.61
C ASP A 323 -13.31 -17.42 12.15
N GLY A 324 -12.60 -16.32 12.15
CA GLY A 324 -13.04 -15.04 12.72
C GLY A 324 -12.37 -14.72 14.07
N GLY A 325 -12.60 -13.49 14.53
CA GLY A 325 -12.09 -13.02 15.81
C GLY A 325 -12.83 -13.61 17.01
N PHE A 326 -12.23 -13.49 18.19
CA PHE A 326 -12.82 -13.97 19.43
C PHE A 326 -12.50 -13.06 20.62
N ILE A 327 -13.27 -13.20 21.70
CA ILE A 327 -12.94 -12.70 23.04
C ILE A 327 -12.91 -13.90 23.99
N LYS A 328 -11.78 -14.10 24.68
CA LYS A 328 -11.55 -15.21 25.63
C LYS A 328 -11.20 -14.70 27.02
N ASN A 329 -11.11 -15.63 27.99
CA ASN A 329 -10.76 -15.36 29.37
C ASN A 329 -11.82 -14.52 30.10
N ILE A 330 -13.07 -14.62 29.69
CA ILE A 330 -14.21 -13.92 30.28
C ILE A 330 -14.52 -14.52 31.65
N THR A 331 -14.63 -13.65 32.67
CA THR A 331 -15.12 -13.97 34.00
C THR A 331 -16.17 -12.95 34.42
N GLU A 332 -16.93 -13.27 35.48
CA GLU A 332 -17.93 -12.35 36.02
C GLU A 332 -17.33 -11.02 36.50
N GLN A 333 -16.07 -11.02 36.95
CA GLN A 333 -15.40 -9.82 37.47
C GLN A 333 -14.76 -8.97 36.38
N ASN A 334 -14.34 -9.56 35.23
CA ASN A 334 -13.54 -8.86 34.26
C ASN A 334 -14.29 -8.45 32.99
N PHE A 335 -15.53 -8.92 32.78
CA PHE A 335 -16.30 -8.61 31.58
C PHE A 335 -17.06 -7.29 31.73
N ASN A 336 -16.35 -6.20 31.70
CA ASN A 336 -16.86 -4.83 31.73
C ASN A 336 -16.24 -3.95 30.64
N ILE A 337 -16.85 -2.80 30.38
CA ILE A 337 -16.47 -1.91 29.27
C ILE A 337 -15.01 -1.48 29.37
N ASP A 338 -14.55 -1.10 30.55
CA ASP A 338 -13.19 -0.59 30.73
C ASP A 338 -12.14 -1.67 30.44
N ASN A 339 -12.36 -2.90 30.96
CA ASN A 339 -11.45 -4.00 30.69
C ASN A 339 -11.50 -4.46 29.21
N ILE A 340 -12.67 -4.40 28.55
CA ILE A 340 -12.79 -4.69 27.12
C ILE A 340 -11.97 -3.68 26.32
N PHE A 341 -12.11 -2.38 26.56
CA PHE A 341 -11.40 -1.34 25.80
C PHE A 341 -9.89 -1.37 26.07
N CYS A 342 -9.49 -1.52 27.33
CA CYS A 342 -8.09 -1.72 27.70
C CYS A 342 -7.49 -2.95 27.01
N SER A 343 -8.22 -4.08 27.00
CA SER A 343 -7.76 -5.31 26.36
C SER A 343 -7.68 -5.18 24.85
N LEU A 344 -8.58 -4.46 24.19
CA LEU A 344 -8.48 -4.14 22.77
C LEU A 344 -7.14 -3.46 22.45
N ILE A 345 -6.77 -2.43 23.20
CA ILE A 345 -5.50 -1.72 22.95
C ILE A 345 -4.29 -2.58 23.29
N LYS A 346 -4.34 -3.32 24.41
CA LYS A 346 -3.27 -4.28 24.80
C LYS A 346 -3.03 -5.32 23.71
N GLN A 347 -4.08 -5.99 23.25
CA GLN A 347 -3.97 -7.05 22.25
C GLN A 347 -3.52 -6.50 20.88
N LEU A 348 -3.94 -5.29 20.50
CA LEU A 348 -3.42 -4.60 19.33
C LEU A 348 -1.90 -4.42 19.44
N CYS A 349 -1.39 -3.94 20.57
CA CYS A 349 0.05 -3.75 20.78
C CYS A 349 0.82 -5.06 20.82
N LEU A 350 0.28 -6.11 21.48
CA LEU A 350 0.89 -7.45 21.50
C LEU A 350 0.95 -8.08 20.11
N GLN A 351 -0.09 -7.87 19.29
CA GLN A 351 -0.08 -8.28 17.88
C GLN A 351 1.08 -7.65 17.13
N TYR A 352 1.30 -6.33 17.28
CA TYR A 352 2.45 -5.67 16.65
C TYR A 352 3.77 -6.12 17.22
N ALA A 353 3.89 -6.33 18.52
CA ALA A 353 5.11 -6.88 19.13
C ALA A 353 5.47 -8.24 18.50
N GLY A 354 4.50 -9.13 18.33
CA GLY A 354 4.70 -10.41 17.66
C GLY A 354 5.08 -10.29 16.17
N TYR A 355 4.59 -9.28 15.46
CA TYR A 355 5.03 -9.02 14.08
C TYR A 355 6.43 -8.39 14.03
N ILE A 356 6.76 -7.46 14.92
CA ILE A 356 8.07 -6.84 15.04
C ILE A 356 9.14 -7.90 15.36
N ASP A 357 8.83 -8.87 16.21
CA ASP A 357 9.73 -9.97 16.57
C ASP A 357 10.16 -10.82 15.37
N LYS A 358 9.32 -10.95 14.35
CA LYS A 358 9.65 -11.66 13.10
C LYS A 358 10.80 -11.02 12.32
N PHE A 359 11.20 -9.78 12.64
CA PHE A 359 12.34 -9.08 12.03
C PHE A 359 13.63 -9.22 12.84
N ASN A 360 13.64 -9.94 13.97
CA ASN A 360 14.83 -10.12 14.82
C ASN A 360 15.96 -10.96 14.18
N TYR A 361 15.75 -11.53 12.97
CA TYR A 361 16.84 -12.09 12.17
C TYR A 361 17.91 -11.04 11.84
N LYS A 362 17.60 -9.75 11.96
CA LYS A 362 18.50 -8.61 11.78
C LYS A 362 18.86 -8.03 13.15
N SER A 363 20.10 -8.27 13.59
CA SER A 363 20.55 -7.93 14.94
C SER A 363 20.81 -6.44 15.19
N ASP A 364 20.92 -5.62 14.12
CA ASP A 364 21.26 -4.19 14.21
C ASP A 364 20.05 -3.25 14.17
N LEU A 365 18.84 -3.77 14.42
CA LEU A 365 17.61 -2.98 14.48
C LEU A 365 17.62 -2.08 15.71
N SER A 366 17.53 -0.77 15.48
CA SER A 366 17.69 0.26 16.53
C SER A 366 16.37 0.79 17.09
N CYS A 367 15.32 0.85 16.26
CA CYS A 367 14.05 1.43 16.68
C CYS A 367 12.86 0.94 15.85
N VAL A 368 11.69 1.19 16.39
CA VAL A 368 10.38 1.06 15.71
C VAL A 368 9.87 2.46 15.41
N ILE A 369 9.32 2.66 14.22
CA ILE A 369 8.73 3.93 13.81
C ILE A 369 7.24 3.71 13.57
N LEU A 370 6.42 4.41 14.32
CA LEU A 370 4.96 4.37 14.19
C LEU A 370 4.46 5.48 13.26
N SER A 371 3.55 5.12 12.37
CA SER A 371 2.83 6.04 11.49
C SER A 371 1.37 5.61 11.33
N GLY A 372 0.58 6.40 10.60
CA GLY A 372 -0.83 6.12 10.34
C GLY A 372 -1.79 6.71 11.37
N GLY A 373 -3.07 6.78 10.99
CA GLY A 373 -4.10 7.51 11.76
C GLY A 373 -4.40 6.91 13.13
N ILE A 374 -4.34 5.59 13.29
CA ILE A 374 -4.61 4.94 14.58
C ILE A 374 -3.50 5.26 15.60
N SER A 375 -2.24 5.24 15.16
CA SER A 375 -1.12 5.60 16.06
C SER A 375 -1.16 7.06 16.49
N LYS A 376 -1.72 7.95 15.66
CA LYS A 376 -1.96 9.38 16.03
C LYS A 376 -3.09 9.51 17.05
N ASN A 377 -4.12 8.69 16.94
CA ASN A 377 -5.33 8.78 17.75
C ASN A 377 -5.23 8.08 19.12
N ILE A 378 -4.23 7.22 19.33
CA ILE A 378 -4.01 6.49 20.59
C ILE A 378 -2.59 6.76 21.08
N PRO A 379 -2.36 7.82 21.89
CA PRO A 379 -1.02 8.23 22.34
C PRO A 379 -0.28 7.15 23.14
N THR A 380 -1.00 6.29 23.86
CA THR A 380 -0.43 5.21 24.69
C THR A 380 0.21 4.08 23.86
N LEU A 381 -0.09 3.97 22.55
CA LEU A 381 0.47 2.92 21.68
C LEU A 381 2.01 2.92 21.65
N GLN A 382 2.61 4.11 21.60
CA GLN A 382 4.07 4.23 21.58
C GLN A 382 4.71 3.55 22.79
N SER A 383 4.31 3.95 24.00
CA SER A 383 4.86 3.41 25.26
C SER A 383 4.57 1.92 25.44
N LEU A 384 3.39 1.45 25.00
CA LEU A 384 3.04 0.04 25.08
C LEU A 384 3.89 -0.81 24.11
N ILE A 385 4.08 -0.36 22.87
CA ILE A 385 4.93 -1.07 21.92
C ILE A 385 6.39 -1.08 22.38
N GLU A 386 6.90 0.02 22.95
CA GLU A 386 8.23 0.03 23.60
C GLU A 386 8.33 -1.01 24.70
N THR A 387 7.32 -1.05 25.58
CA THR A 387 7.27 -2.01 26.70
C THR A 387 7.27 -3.46 26.21
N TYR A 388 6.46 -3.77 25.19
CA TYR A 388 6.31 -5.17 24.74
C TYR A 388 7.43 -5.63 23.80
N THR A 389 8.12 -4.71 23.14
CA THR A 389 9.22 -5.05 22.20
C THR A 389 10.60 -4.85 22.76
N GLY A 390 10.76 -4.07 23.82
CA GLY A 390 12.04 -3.62 24.34
C GLY A 390 12.82 -2.72 23.38
N LYS A 391 12.18 -2.22 22.30
CA LYS A 391 12.81 -1.37 21.28
C LYS A 391 12.31 0.05 21.42
N LYS A 392 13.20 1.02 21.26
CA LYS A 392 12.80 2.45 21.22
C LYS A 392 11.76 2.66 20.12
N CYS A 393 10.68 3.32 20.45
CA CYS A 393 9.60 3.63 19.52
C CYS A 393 9.56 5.14 19.23
N LEU A 394 9.55 5.48 17.96
CA LEU A 394 9.46 6.86 17.49
C LEU A 394 8.12 7.04 16.76
N THR A 395 7.56 8.23 16.87
CA THR A 395 6.38 8.62 16.09
C THR A 395 6.83 9.64 15.04
N ASN A 396 6.44 9.40 13.80
CA ASN A 396 6.63 10.38 12.74
C ASN A 396 5.26 10.93 12.32
N TYR A 397 4.96 12.14 12.78
CA TYR A 397 3.72 12.83 12.42
C TYR A 397 4.08 14.06 11.57
N SER A 398 4.39 13.81 10.30
CA SER A 398 4.51 14.91 9.33
C SER A 398 3.16 15.64 9.20
N ASN A 399 3.20 16.96 9.07
CA ASN A 399 2.04 17.77 8.70
C ASN A 399 1.65 17.58 7.23
N ILE A 400 2.50 16.90 6.45
CA ILE A 400 2.32 16.63 5.04
C ILE A 400 2.02 15.14 4.87
N ASP A 401 1.25 14.83 3.86
CA ASP A 401 0.97 13.45 3.48
C ASP A 401 2.27 12.68 3.20
N GLU A 402 2.45 11.53 3.86
CA GLU A 402 3.68 10.74 3.81
C GLU A 402 4.02 10.30 2.37
N THR A 403 3.00 10.00 1.56
CA THR A 403 3.18 9.56 0.16
C THR A 403 3.72 10.72 -0.69
N LEU A 404 3.14 11.91 -0.56
CA LEU A 404 3.61 13.10 -1.27
C LEU A 404 5.01 13.54 -0.79
N HIS A 405 5.30 13.41 0.51
CA HIS A 405 6.65 13.68 1.03
C HIS A 405 7.67 12.69 0.45
N GLY A 406 7.30 11.42 0.28
CA GLY A 406 8.14 10.42 -0.38
C GLY A 406 8.43 10.75 -1.83
N LEU A 407 7.45 11.26 -2.57
CA LEU A 407 7.65 11.75 -3.94
C LEU A 407 8.54 13.00 -3.98
N ALA A 408 8.44 13.91 -2.99
CA ALA A 408 9.31 15.08 -2.90
C ALA A 408 10.78 14.70 -2.74
N LYS A 409 11.08 13.70 -1.90
CA LYS A 409 12.45 13.16 -1.74
C LYS A 409 12.98 12.57 -3.05
N ILE A 410 12.14 11.85 -3.80
CA ILE A 410 12.50 11.34 -5.13
C ILE A 410 12.76 12.50 -6.09
N ALA A 411 11.89 13.51 -6.13
CA ALA A 411 12.05 14.68 -6.98
C ALA A 411 13.37 15.42 -6.71
N THR A 412 13.74 15.56 -5.43
CA THR A 412 15.02 16.15 -5.01
C THR A 412 16.22 15.32 -5.50
N THR A 413 16.10 13.98 -5.50
CA THR A 413 17.19 13.10 -5.98
C THR A 413 17.34 13.13 -7.50
N CYS A 414 16.24 13.39 -8.24
CA CYS A 414 16.23 13.46 -9.71
C CYS A 414 16.56 14.87 -10.26
N ALA A 415 16.63 15.91 -9.41
CA ALA A 415 16.93 17.29 -9.81
C ALA A 415 18.40 17.52 -10.05
#